data_13f804854f8e05c02afcf5de90629afb
#
_entry.id   13f804854f8e05c02afcf5de90629afb
#
_cell.length_a   1.000
_cell.length_b   1.000
_cell.length_c   1.000
_cell.angle_alpha   90.00
_cell.angle_beta   90.00
_cell.angle_gamma   90.00
#
_symmetry.space_group_name_H-M   'P 1'
#
loop_
_entity.id
_entity.type
_entity.pdbx_description
1 polymer ?
#
loop_
_entity_poly.entity_id
_entity_poly.type
_entity_poly.pdbx_seq_one_letter_code
_entity_poly.pdbx_strand_id
1 'polypeptide(L)'
;MKQIRLIIKTKTEKYPVLIGTNLINNLSRLIKDNNIDFNKCLIVIDKNIPKKLIIKIKKSLSKEKFIFYVNANEKNKSQKTINDILEILLKKNFSRKDCLIAVGGGITGDIVGFTASLFKRGMKFINIPTTLLSQVDSSIGGKTGINTKYGK
;
A
#
# COMPACT_ATOMS: atom_id res chain seq x y z
N MET A 1 18.65 -5.31 14.65
CA MET A 1 18.74 -6.19 13.46
C MET A 1 19.12 -5.32 12.27
N LYS A 2 20.11 -5.74 11.47
CA LYS A 2 20.57 -5.01 10.27
C LYS A 2 19.43 -5.03 9.23
N GLN A 3 19.18 -3.90 8.57
CA GLN A 3 18.21 -3.84 7.48
C GLN A 3 18.67 -4.69 6.30
N ILE A 4 17.79 -5.52 5.77
CA ILE A 4 17.99 -6.30 4.54
C ILE A 4 17.21 -5.63 3.42
N ARG A 5 17.86 -5.45 2.27
CA ARG A 5 17.24 -4.95 1.04
C ARG A 5 17.34 -6.02 -0.04
N LEU A 6 16.22 -6.51 -0.49
CA LEU A 6 16.10 -7.44 -1.61
C LEU A 6 15.54 -6.70 -2.82
N ILE A 7 16.01 -7.03 -4.01
CA ILE A 7 15.42 -6.55 -5.27
C ILE A 7 14.69 -7.70 -5.92
N ILE A 8 13.39 -7.59 -5.99
CA ILE A 8 12.55 -8.53 -6.73
C ILE A 8 12.51 -8.09 -8.19
N LYS A 9 12.79 -9.02 -9.09
CA LYS A 9 12.72 -8.83 -10.54
C LYS A 9 11.55 -9.64 -11.08
N THR A 10 10.60 -8.98 -11.70
CA THR A 10 9.56 -9.61 -12.51
C THR A 10 9.92 -9.49 -14.00
N LYS A 11 9.08 -10.00 -14.88
CA LYS A 11 9.30 -9.84 -16.32
C LYS A 11 9.27 -8.36 -16.78
N THR A 12 8.50 -7.53 -16.09
CA THR A 12 8.23 -6.15 -16.50
C THR A 12 8.80 -5.10 -15.55
N GLU A 13 9.01 -5.44 -14.27
CA GLU A 13 9.33 -4.47 -13.23
C GLU A 13 10.38 -4.98 -12.25
N LYS A 14 11.02 -4.01 -11.57
CA LYS A 14 11.92 -4.27 -10.44
C LYS A 14 11.47 -3.42 -9.26
N TYR A 15 11.35 -4.02 -8.09
CA TYR A 15 10.98 -3.29 -6.89
C TYR A 15 11.76 -3.77 -5.66
N PRO A 16 12.02 -2.89 -4.67
CA PRO A 16 12.71 -3.26 -3.45
C PRO A 16 11.73 -3.86 -2.43
N VAL A 17 12.19 -4.87 -1.71
CA VAL A 17 11.60 -5.37 -0.47
C VAL A 17 12.57 -5.06 0.66
N LEU A 18 12.10 -4.35 1.68
CA LEU A 18 12.88 -3.96 2.84
C LEU A 18 12.43 -4.74 4.05
N ILE A 19 13.35 -5.45 4.70
CA ILE A 19 13.10 -6.27 5.88
C ILE A 19 13.99 -5.76 7.02
N GLY A 20 13.39 -5.53 8.18
CA GLY A 20 14.15 -5.07 9.35
C GLY A 20 13.24 -4.55 10.47
N THR A 21 13.86 -4.17 11.57
CA THR A 21 13.18 -3.58 12.73
C THR A 21 13.05 -2.07 12.56
N ASN A 22 11.95 -1.50 13.07
CA ASN A 22 11.73 -0.05 13.12
C ASN A 22 11.75 0.69 11.76
N LEU A 23 11.53 0.00 10.63
CA LEU A 23 11.49 0.61 9.29
C LEU A 23 10.48 1.75 9.22
N ILE A 24 9.34 1.62 9.89
CA ILE A 24 8.27 2.61 9.92
C ILE A 24 8.75 3.97 10.43
N ASN A 25 9.69 4.01 11.36
CA ASN A 25 10.19 5.28 11.91
C ASN A 25 10.98 6.12 10.88
N ASN A 26 11.42 5.50 9.79
CA ASN A 26 12.28 6.10 8.77
C ASN A 26 11.66 6.06 7.36
N LEU A 27 10.33 6.00 7.24
CA LEU A 27 9.65 5.82 5.94
C LEU A 27 10.06 6.86 4.89
N SER A 28 10.09 8.16 5.23
CA SER A 28 10.49 9.20 4.28
C SER A 28 11.91 8.98 3.76
N ARG A 29 12.84 8.59 4.64
CA ARG A 29 14.22 8.28 4.24
C ARG A 29 14.26 7.04 3.34
N LEU A 30 13.60 5.96 3.73
CA LEU A 30 13.56 4.71 2.95
C LEU A 30 12.95 4.92 1.55
N ILE A 31 11.89 5.73 1.46
CA ILE A 31 11.26 6.11 0.19
C ILE A 31 12.28 6.85 -0.70
N LYS A 32 12.98 7.84 -0.13
CA LYS A 32 14.01 8.62 -0.84
C LYS A 32 15.20 7.75 -1.28
N ASP A 33 15.72 6.91 -0.37
CA ASP A 33 16.88 6.03 -0.63
C ASP A 33 16.60 4.97 -1.71
N ASN A 34 15.31 4.70 -1.99
CA ASN A 34 14.88 3.80 -3.06
C ASN A 34 14.38 4.54 -4.32
N ASN A 35 14.66 5.85 -4.44
CA ASN A 35 14.28 6.68 -5.57
C ASN A 35 12.76 6.67 -5.87
N ILE A 36 11.94 6.54 -4.83
CA ILE A 36 10.49 6.62 -4.94
C ILE A 36 10.08 8.07 -4.67
N ASP A 37 9.76 8.81 -5.73
CA ASP A 37 9.31 10.19 -5.61
C ASP A 37 7.81 10.32 -5.90
N PHE A 38 7.11 11.12 -5.07
CA PHE A 38 5.71 11.50 -5.24
C PHE A 38 5.42 12.80 -4.45
N ASN A 39 4.40 13.53 -4.83
CA ASN A 39 4.04 14.78 -4.15
C ASN A 39 3.11 14.52 -2.97
N LYS A 40 2.08 13.70 -3.15
CA LYS A 40 1.10 13.33 -2.13
C LYS A 40 0.78 11.85 -2.15
N CYS A 41 0.25 11.34 -1.05
CA CYS A 41 -0.15 9.95 -0.96
C CYS A 41 -1.53 9.78 -0.31
N LEU A 42 -2.25 8.73 -0.72
CA LEU A 42 -3.39 8.21 0.01
C LEU A 42 -2.96 6.95 0.76
N ILE A 43 -3.09 6.99 2.09
CA ILE A 43 -2.78 5.87 2.97
C ILE A 43 -4.09 5.15 3.27
N VAL A 44 -4.21 3.93 2.79
CA VAL A 44 -5.36 3.04 3.08
C VAL A 44 -4.97 2.13 4.24
N ILE A 45 -5.68 2.25 5.35
CA ILE A 45 -5.34 1.60 6.62
C ILE A 45 -6.45 0.66 7.04
N ASP A 46 -6.12 -0.58 7.38
CA ASP A 46 -7.06 -1.48 8.03
C ASP A 46 -7.45 -0.90 9.41
N LYS A 47 -8.75 -0.86 9.69
CA LYS A 47 -9.30 -0.35 10.96
C LYS A 47 -8.76 -1.05 12.20
N ASN A 48 -8.29 -2.29 12.06
CA ASN A 48 -7.74 -3.09 13.15
C ASN A 48 -6.28 -2.75 13.49
N ILE A 49 -5.64 -1.85 12.75
CA ILE A 49 -4.25 -1.45 13.00
C ILE A 49 -4.16 -0.63 14.29
N PRO A 50 -3.22 -0.96 15.20
CA PRO A 50 -3.04 -0.22 16.44
C PRO A 50 -2.77 1.27 16.22
N LYS A 51 -3.48 2.14 16.96
CA LYS A 51 -3.33 3.61 16.84
C LYS A 51 -1.88 4.08 16.94
N LYS A 52 -1.06 3.44 17.80
CA LYS A 52 0.37 3.77 17.95
C LYS A 52 1.13 3.61 16.63
N LEU A 53 0.84 2.57 15.84
CA LEU A 53 1.48 2.33 14.55
C LEU A 53 1.02 3.36 13.51
N ILE A 54 -0.26 3.68 13.47
CA ILE A 54 -0.82 4.72 12.58
C ILE A 54 -0.14 6.07 12.84
N ILE A 55 0.01 6.46 14.11
CA ILE A 55 0.69 7.71 14.49
C ILE A 55 2.14 7.71 14.02
N LYS A 56 2.86 6.60 14.18
CA LYS A 56 4.25 6.47 13.70
C LYS A 56 4.35 6.64 12.20
N ILE A 57 3.49 5.98 11.43
CA ILE A 57 3.44 6.10 9.96
C ILE A 57 3.17 7.55 9.54
N LYS A 58 2.17 8.19 10.16
CA LYS A 58 1.83 9.58 9.85
C LYS A 58 2.98 10.55 10.13
N LYS A 59 3.68 10.37 11.24
CA LYS A 59 4.83 11.22 11.63
C LYS A 59 6.06 10.98 10.74
N SER A 60 6.27 9.75 10.28
CA SER A 60 7.44 9.37 9.48
C SER A 60 7.32 9.73 8.00
N LEU A 61 6.16 10.16 7.54
CA LEU A 61 5.92 10.62 6.16
C LEU A 61 5.86 12.16 6.15
N SER A 62 6.78 12.80 5.45
CA SER A 62 6.85 14.27 5.29
C SER A 62 5.94 14.82 4.18
N LYS A 63 5.52 13.97 3.22
CA LYS A 63 4.68 14.36 2.09
C LYS A 63 3.23 14.64 2.51
N GLU A 64 2.50 15.39 1.69
CA GLU A 64 1.06 15.57 1.86
C GLU A 64 0.35 14.20 1.88
N LYS A 65 -0.52 13.98 2.86
CA LYS A 65 -1.13 12.66 3.07
C LYS A 65 -2.62 12.75 3.37
N PHE A 66 -3.38 11.89 2.71
CA PHE A 66 -4.79 11.63 2.95
C PHE A 66 -4.92 10.24 3.55
N ILE A 67 -5.98 9.98 4.31
CA ILE A 67 -6.19 8.70 4.97
C ILE A 67 -7.58 8.19 4.67
N PHE A 68 -7.64 6.90 4.34
CA PHE A 68 -8.88 6.14 4.21
C PHE A 68 -8.79 4.88 5.08
N TYR A 69 -9.82 4.63 5.88
CA TYR A 69 -9.89 3.42 6.70
C TYR A 69 -10.76 2.37 6.03
N VAL A 70 -10.22 1.17 5.87
CA VAL A 70 -10.95 0.02 5.35
C VAL A 70 -11.16 -1.01 6.44
N ASN A 71 -12.32 -1.64 6.48
CA ASN A 71 -12.55 -2.84 7.28
C ASN A 71 -12.11 -4.05 6.44
N ALA A 72 -10.87 -4.50 6.64
CA ALA A 72 -10.25 -5.54 5.83
C ALA A 72 -10.79 -6.94 6.18
N ASN A 73 -11.84 -7.33 5.50
CA ASN A 73 -12.42 -8.68 5.53
C ASN A 73 -12.78 -9.13 4.10
N GLU A 74 -13.05 -10.41 3.91
CA GLU A 74 -13.33 -10.98 2.57
C GLU A 74 -14.55 -10.34 1.90
N LYS A 75 -15.57 -9.92 2.65
CA LYS A 75 -16.75 -9.22 2.11
C LYS A 75 -16.38 -7.86 1.50
N ASN A 76 -15.44 -7.16 2.12
CA ASN A 76 -14.99 -5.84 1.67
C ASN A 76 -13.85 -5.91 0.64
N LYS A 77 -13.33 -7.09 0.34
CA LYS A 77 -12.44 -7.33 -0.80
C LYS A 77 -13.24 -7.31 -2.11
N SER A 78 -13.81 -6.17 -2.45
CA SER A 78 -14.88 -6.02 -3.43
C SER A 78 -14.71 -4.82 -4.34
N GLN A 79 -15.39 -4.83 -5.49
CA GLN A 79 -15.44 -3.70 -6.43
C GLN A 79 -15.94 -2.40 -5.77
N LYS A 80 -16.87 -2.50 -4.82
CA LYS A 80 -17.36 -1.33 -4.09
C LYS A 80 -16.23 -0.62 -3.36
N THR A 81 -15.41 -1.34 -2.61
CA THR A 81 -14.27 -0.75 -1.88
C THR A 81 -13.24 -0.13 -2.83
N ILE A 82 -13.00 -0.75 -3.99
CA ILE A 82 -12.16 -0.18 -5.04
C ILE A 82 -12.73 1.17 -5.50
N ASN A 83 -14.02 1.22 -5.82
CA ASN A 83 -14.69 2.43 -6.30
C ASN A 83 -14.61 3.55 -5.25
N ASP A 84 -14.83 3.25 -3.98
CA ASP A 84 -14.72 4.23 -2.88
C ASP A 84 -13.31 4.87 -2.84
N ILE A 85 -12.25 4.07 -3.01
CA ILE A 85 -10.88 4.57 -3.06
C ILE A 85 -10.63 5.40 -4.34
N LEU A 86 -11.08 4.91 -5.50
CA LEU A 86 -10.94 5.63 -6.76
C LEU A 86 -11.63 7.01 -6.71
N GLU A 87 -12.82 7.10 -6.11
CA GLU A 87 -13.51 8.38 -5.93
C GLU A 87 -12.69 9.37 -5.09
N ILE A 88 -12.06 8.92 -3.99
CA ILE A 88 -11.19 9.77 -3.18
C ILE A 88 -10.02 10.27 -4.00
N LEU A 89 -9.38 9.39 -4.77
CA LEU A 89 -8.26 9.76 -5.64
C LEU A 89 -8.67 10.82 -6.67
N LEU A 90 -9.85 10.69 -7.27
CA LEU A 90 -10.39 11.66 -8.24
C LEU A 90 -10.76 12.97 -7.55
N LYS A 91 -11.54 12.94 -6.47
CA LYS A 91 -11.97 14.13 -5.71
C LYS A 91 -10.80 14.94 -5.16
N LYS A 92 -9.68 14.30 -4.83
CA LYS A 92 -8.45 14.92 -4.33
C LYS A 92 -7.43 15.22 -5.43
N ASN A 93 -7.84 15.13 -6.70
CA ASN A 93 -7.00 15.42 -7.86
C ASN A 93 -5.63 14.69 -7.84
N PHE A 94 -5.64 13.40 -7.48
CA PHE A 94 -4.44 12.58 -7.58
C PHE A 94 -4.03 12.37 -9.03
N SER A 95 -2.73 12.25 -9.24
CA SER A 95 -2.11 11.92 -10.53
C SER A 95 -1.44 10.54 -10.46
N ARG A 96 -1.08 9.99 -11.61
CA ARG A 96 -0.29 8.73 -11.66
C ARG A 96 1.12 8.87 -11.04
N LYS A 97 1.61 10.09 -10.83
CA LYS A 97 2.91 10.36 -10.18
C LYS A 97 2.80 10.32 -8.66
N ASP A 98 1.59 10.39 -8.10
CA ASP A 98 1.33 10.26 -6.66
C ASP A 98 1.35 8.80 -6.22
N CYS A 99 1.14 8.53 -4.93
CA CYS A 99 1.34 7.21 -4.35
C CYS A 99 0.11 6.71 -3.57
N LEU A 100 -0.22 5.43 -3.74
CA LEU A 100 -1.06 4.69 -2.80
C LEU A 100 -0.19 3.91 -1.81
N ILE A 101 -0.55 3.95 -0.53
CA ILE A 101 0.15 3.21 0.53
C ILE A 101 -0.86 2.31 1.23
N ALA A 102 -0.65 1.00 1.19
CA ALA A 102 -1.43 0.05 1.97
C ALA A 102 -0.79 -0.19 3.34
N VAL A 103 -1.61 -0.21 4.39
CA VAL A 103 -1.20 -0.58 5.75
C VAL A 103 -2.16 -1.61 6.29
N GLY A 104 -1.77 -2.87 6.30
CA GLY A 104 -2.66 -3.96 6.71
C GLY A 104 -2.17 -5.35 6.34
N GLY A 105 -3.06 -6.32 6.40
CA GLY A 105 -2.84 -7.69 5.94
C GLY A 105 -2.99 -7.84 4.43
N GLY A 106 -3.03 -9.08 3.95
CA GLY A 106 -3.13 -9.42 2.52
C GLY A 106 -4.35 -8.79 1.84
N ILE A 107 -5.51 -8.79 2.49
CA ILE A 107 -6.74 -8.18 1.95
C ILE A 107 -6.54 -6.69 1.64
N THR A 108 -5.93 -5.95 2.58
CA THR A 108 -5.64 -4.52 2.35
C THR A 108 -4.65 -4.33 1.21
N GLY A 109 -3.58 -5.13 1.17
CA GLY A 109 -2.60 -5.12 0.09
C GLY A 109 -3.22 -5.38 -1.28
N ASP A 110 -4.09 -6.39 -1.37
CA ASP A 110 -4.79 -6.75 -2.61
C ASP A 110 -5.71 -5.63 -3.10
N ILE A 111 -6.58 -5.09 -2.23
CA ILE A 111 -7.49 -3.99 -2.56
C ILE A 111 -6.71 -2.78 -3.08
N VAL A 112 -5.68 -2.36 -2.35
CA VAL A 112 -4.94 -1.13 -2.66
C VAL A 112 -4.05 -1.33 -3.89
N GLY A 113 -3.40 -2.47 -4.01
CA GLY A 113 -2.58 -2.80 -5.19
C GLY A 113 -3.43 -2.89 -6.47
N PHE A 114 -4.60 -3.52 -6.39
CA PHE A 114 -5.54 -3.56 -7.52
C PHE A 114 -6.06 -2.16 -7.88
N THR A 115 -6.43 -1.34 -6.88
CA THR A 115 -6.80 0.06 -7.13
C THR A 115 -5.68 0.85 -7.80
N ALA A 116 -4.43 0.65 -7.33
CA ALA A 116 -3.27 1.33 -7.91
C ALA A 116 -3.07 0.96 -9.39
N SER A 117 -3.31 -0.29 -9.78
CA SER A 117 -3.21 -0.74 -11.17
C SER A 117 -4.28 -0.12 -12.07
N LEU A 118 -5.49 0.11 -11.54
CA LEU A 118 -6.61 0.69 -12.30
C LEU A 118 -6.50 2.21 -12.46
N PHE A 119 -6.02 2.92 -11.41
CA PHE A 119 -6.04 4.37 -11.42
C PHE A 119 -5.12 4.95 -12.50
N LYS A 120 -5.73 5.66 -13.48
CA LYS A 120 -5.00 6.34 -14.58
C LYS A 120 -3.94 5.46 -15.27
N ARG A 121 -4.23 4.17 -15.46
CA ARG A 121 -3.34 3.15 -16.07
C ARG A 121 -2.12 2.82 -15.21
N GLY A 122 -2.26 2.88 -13.92
CA GLY A 122 -1.22 2.56 -12.94
C GLY A 122 -0.66 3.77 -12.22
N MET A 123 -0.50 3.64 -10.90
CA MET A 123 0.17 4.62 -10.05
C MET A 123 1.11 3.91 -9.07
N LYS A 124 1.99 4.68 -8.44
CA LYS A 124 2.94 4.13 -7.46
C LYS A 124 2.21 3.51 -6.27
N PHE A 125 2.71 2.35 -5.85
CA PHE A 125 2.15 1.58 -4.76
C PHE A 125 3.24 1.19 -3.76
N ILE A 126 3.01 1.42 -2.47
CA ILE A 126 3.86 0.98 -1.37
C ILE A 126 3.02 0.10 -0.45
N ASN A 127 3.50 -1.12 -0.19
CA ASN A 127 2.85 -2.04 0.72
C ASN A 127 3.59 -2.09 2.07
N ILE A 128 2.85 -1.89 3.17
CA ILE A 128 3.32 -2.02 4.55
C ILE A 128 2.55 -3.18 5.19
N PRO A 129 3.01 -4.42 4.97
CA PRO A 129 2.32 -5.61 5.47
C PRO A 129 2.45 -5.71 7.00
N THR A 130 1.34 -5.98 7.69
CA THR A 130 1.26 -5.98 9.15
C THR A 130 0.90 -7.34 9.77
N THR A 131 0.55 -8.33 8.95
CA THR A 131 0.36 -9.72 9.39
C THR A 131 1.53 -10.57 8.92
N LEU A 132 1.85 -11.65 9.66
CA LEU A 132 2.92 -12.56 9.29
C LEU A 132 2.72 -13.11 7.86
N LEU A 133 1.53 -13.61 7.55
CA LEU A 133 1.20 -14.14 6.23
C LEU A 133 1.43 -13.09 5.12
N SER A 134 1.02 -11.83 5.35
CA SER A 134 1.24 -10.80 4.34
C SER A 134 2.72 -10.42 4.19
N GLN A 135 3.53 -10.54 5.23
CA GLN A 135 4.96 -10.26 5.16
C GLN A 135 5.75 -11.31 4.36
N VAL A 136 5.37 -12.59 4.48
CA VAL A 136 6.12 -13.70 3.88
C VAL A 136 5.57 -14.17 2.53
N ASP A 137 4.34 -13.77 2.18
CA ASP A 137 3.65 -14.27 0.98
C ASP A 137 3.00 -13.14 0.18
N SER A 138 1.83 -12.63 0.60
CA SER A 138 0.97 -11.81 -0.25
C SER A 138 1.52 -10.42 -0.60
N SER A 139 2.57 -9.95 0.07
CA SER A 139 3.24 -8.68 -0.27
C SER A 139 4.29 -8.81 -1.37
N ILE A 140 4.57 -10.02 -1.84
CA ILE A 140 5.62 -10.31 -2.81
C ILE A 140 4.97 -10.91 -4.07
N GLY A 141 5.43 -10.50 -5.25
CA GLY A 141 4.99 -11.05 -6.53
C GLY A 141 3.94 -10.23 -7.28
N GLY A 142 3.34 -9.21 -6.67
CA GLY A 142 2.43 -8.27 -7.35
C GLY A 142 1.08 -8.84 -7.77
N LYS A 143 0.71 -10.04 -7.34
CA LYS A 143 -0.64 -10.57 -7.54
C LYS A 143 -1.61 -9.83 -6.64
N THR A 144 -2.61 -9.18 -7.21
CA THR A 144 -3.67 -8.47 -6.51
C THR A 144 -5.02 -8.82 -7.13
N GLY A 145 -6.09 -8.70 -6.38
CA GLY A 145 -7.42 -9.03 -6.89
C GLY A 145 -8.51 -8.77 -5.87
N ILE A 146 -9.73 -8.91 -6.32
CA ILE A 146 -10.95 -8.77 -5.50
C ILE A 146 -11.85 -9.98 -5.69
N ASN A 147 -12.77 -10.15 -4.75
CA ASN A 147 -13.78 -11.20 -4.83
C ASN A 147 -14.95 -10.73 -5.72
N THR A 148 -15.45 -11.64 -6.55
CA THR A 148 -16.68 -11.49 -7.30
C THR A 148 -17.64 -12.62 -6.95
N LYS A 149 -18.90 -12.52 -7.39
CA LYS A 149 -19.88 -13.61 -7.20
C LYS A 149 -19.51 -14.91 -7.94
N TYR A 150 -18.54 -14.84 -8.84
CA TYR A 150 -18.08 -16.00 -9.64
C TYR A 150 -16.67 -16.47 -9.28
N GLY A 151 -16.04 -15.89 -8.24
CA GLY A 151 -14.69 -16.19 -7.80
C GLY A 151 -13.78 -14.96 -7.74
N LYS A 152 -12.49 -15.22 -7.68
CA LYS A 152 -11.45 -14.18 -7.62
C LYS A 152 -10.99 -13.79 -9.01
#